data_2912a9e68a718c1337ca6e9e4a26e894
#
_entry.id   2912a9e68a718c1337ca6e9e4a26e894
#
_cell.length_a   1.000
_cell.length_b   1.000
_cell.length_c   1.000
_cell.angle_alpha   90.00
_cell.angle_beta   90.00
_cell.angle_gamma   90.00
#
_symmetry.space_group_name_H-M   'P 1'
#
loop_
_entity.id
_entity.type
_entity.pdbx_description
1 polymer ?
#
loop_
_entity_poly.entity_id
_entity_poly.type
_entity_poly.pdbx_seq_one_letter_code
_entity_poly.pdbx_strand_id
1 'polypeptide(L)'
;MLFSACASSSESQEQTTLEVYAASSLAMPFAEAGVAFEKEHPGVKVQLNLGASSDLARFVQEGAPADVFASADVANMDKVESQDLLDSASVIFATNYLEIIVEKGNPLNISSLKDLSNPDLIFVTTNPDVPIGKYTAEVLKKAGVSITPDSFESNVKGIMLKVASGEADAGIVYHSEVIAADGQVEGIKIPTEFNIVAKYPIGIIKNTAHRKQAQEFVDFLLSPKGQALLTQYGFKTP
;
A
#
# COMPACT_ATOMS: atom_id res chain seq x y z
N MET A 1 -65.77 -7.53 -8.90
CA MET A 1 -64.67 -7.11 -8.03
C MET A 1 -63.39 -7.54 -8.67
N LEU A 2 -62.68 -6.59 -9.28
CA LEU A 2 -61.37 -6.84 -9.93
C LEU A 2 -60.30 -6.46 -8.91
N PHE A 3 -59.54 -7.43 -8.41
CA PHE A 3 -58.35 -7.17 -7.60
C PHE A 3 -57.16 -6.86 -8.56
N SER A 4 -56.73 -5.62 -8.57
CA SER A 4 -55.52 -5.19 -9.23
C SER A 4 -54.35 -5.51 -8.29
N ALA A 5 -53.57 -6.53 -8.64
CA ALA A 5 -52.31 -6.84 -7.96
C ALA A 5 -51.24 -5.88 -8.47
N CYS A 6 -50.84 -4.90 -7.65
CA CYS A 6 -49.62 -4.14 -7.88
C CYS A 6 -48.43 -5.07 -7.64
N ALA A 7 -47.84 -5.55 -8.71
CA ALA A 7 -46.51 -6.14 -8.67
C ALA A 7 -45.48 -5.02 -8.48
N SER A 8 -44.95 -4.86 -7.26
CA SER A 8 -43.77 -4.07 -7.01
C SER A 8 -42.58 -4.82 -7.62
N SER A 9 -42.13 -4.37 -8.80
CA SER A 9 -40.83 -4.75 -9.35
C SER A 9 -39.77 -4.21 -8.41
N SER A 10 -39.15 -5.07 -7.61
CA SER A 10 -37.86 -4.78 -7.01
C SER A 10 -36.84 -4.69 -8.14
N GLU A 11 -36.52 -3.48 -8.58
CA GLU A 11 -35.33 -3.25 -9.39
C GLU A 11 -34.15 -3.75 -8.56
N SER A 12 -33.56 -4.85 -8.96
CA SER A 12 -32.24 -5.25 -8.49
C SER A 12 -31.29 -4.13 -8.94
N GLN A 13 -30.88 -3.24 -8.04
CA GLN A 13 -29.82 -2.29 -8.33
C GLN A 13 -28.62 -3.12 -8.76
N GLU A 14 -28.21 -2.94 -10.00
CA GLU A 14 -27.01 -3.58 -10.56
C GLU A 14 -25.83 -3.12 -9.71
N GLN A 15 -25.18 -4.07 -9.00
CA GLN A 15 -24.05 -3.77 -8.12
C GLN A 15 -22.82 -3.47 -8.97
N THR A 16 -22.26 -2.29 -8.82
CA THR A 16 -21.00 -1.89 -9.46
C THR A 16 -19.82 -2.41 -8.63
N THR A 17 -18.94 -3.20 -9.22
CA THR A 17 -17.67 -3.58 -8.60
C THR A 17 -16.59 -2.62 -9.05
N LEU A 18 -15.97 -1.91 -8.09
CA LEU A 18 -14.85 -1.00 -8.31
C LEU A 18 -13.54 -1.76 -8.08
N GLU A 19 -12.77 -1.99 -9.13
CA GLU A 19 -11.49 -2.70 -9.08
C GLU A 19 -10.36 -1.74 -8.69
N VAL A 20 -9.87 -1.87 -7.45
CA VAL A 20 -8.82 -1.01 -6.88
C VAL A 20 -7.52 -1.79 -6.78
N TYR A 21 -6.55 -1.41 -7.60
CA TYR A 21 -5.20 -1.96 -7.57
C TYR A 21 -4.34 -1.13 -6.61
N ALA A 22 -3.95 -1.71 -5.47
CA ALA A 22 -3.29 -0.98 -4.40
C ALA A 22 -2.03 -1.69 -3.89
N ALA A 23 -1.00 -0.91 -3.58
CA ALA A 23 0.20 -1.42 -2.94
C ALA A 23 -0.14 -2.24 -1.68
N SER A 24 0.57 -3.35 -1.44
CA SER A 24 0.31 -4.26 -0.32
C SER A 24 0.36 -3.59 1.06
N SER A 25 1.12 -2.50 1.21
CA SER A 25 1.15 -1.67 2.42
C SER A 25 -0.16 -0.93 2.70
N LEU A 26 -1.03 -0.79 1.69
CA LEU A 26 -2.36 -0.17 1.83
C LEU A 26 -3.46 -1.17 2.22
N ALA A 27 -3.14 -2.46 2.40
CA ALA A 27 -4.12 -3.52 2.59
C ALA A 27 -5.13 -3.22 3.71
N MET A 28 -4.64 -2.92 4.91
CA MET A 28 -5.51 -2.68 6.08
C MET A 28 -6.31 -1.38 5.94
N PRO A 29 -5.67 -0.20 5.69
CA PRO A 29 -6.42 1.04 5.58
C PRO A 29 -7.41 1.04 4.41
N PHE A 30 -7.08 0.41 3.27
CA PHE A 30 -8.00 0.35 2.13
C PHE A 30 -9.15 -0.62 2.33
N ALA A 31 -8.95 -1.73 3.07
CA ALA A 31 -10.05 -2.61 3.45
C ALA A 31 -11.07 -1.86 4.32
N GLU A 32 -10.61 -1.10 5.32
CA GLU A 32 -11.49 -0.32 6.18
C GLU A 32 -12.14 0.85 5.42
N ALA A 33 -11.36 1.55 4.59
CA ALA A 33 -11.86 2.62 3.73
C ALA A 33 -12.93 2.10 2.75
N GLY A 34 -12.71 0.92 2.14
CA GLY A 34 -13.68 0.26 1.26
C GLY A 34 -15.00 0.00 1.97
N VAL A 35 -14.96 -0.61 3.17
CA VAL A 35 -16.17 -0.85 3.97
C VAL A 35 -16.89 0.46 4.34
N ALA A 36 -16.13 1.51 4.69
CA ALA A 36 -16.71 2.80 5.03
C ALA A 36 -17.32 3.50 3.81
N PHE A 37 -16.67 3.41 2.65
CA PHE A 37 -17.14 3.94 1.37
C PHE A 37 -18.42 3.23 0.89
N GLU A 38 -18.45 1.90 0.93
CA GLU A 38 -19.61 1.09 0.54
C GLU A 38 -20.87 1.43 1.34
N LYS A 39 -20.73 1.81 2.63
CA LYS A 39 -21.86 2.27 3.46
C LYS A 39 -22.45 3.60 2.99
N GLU A 40 -21.62 4.47 2.42
CA GLU A 40 -22.04 5.79 1.92
C GLU A 40 -22.51 5.73 0.46
N HIS A 41 -22.11 4.66 -0.27
CA HIS A 41 -22.40 4.45 -1.69
C HIS A 41 -23.11 3.10 -1.91
N PRO A 42 -24.40 2.97 -1.51
CA PRO A 42 -25.17 1.74 -1.73
C PRO A 42 -25.17 1.34 -3.20
N GLY A 43 -24.87 0.06 -3.49
CA GLY A 43 -24.74 -0.46 -4.85
C GLY A 43 -23.33 -0.45 -5.41
N VAL A 44 -22.33 0.09 -4.68
CA VAL A 44 -20.90 -0.04 -5.04
C VAL A 44 -20.23 -1.07 -4.12
N LYS A 45 -19.40 -1.93 -4.70
CA LYS A 45 -18.50 -2.88 -4.02
C LYS A 45 -17.06 -2.55 -4.36
N VAL A 46 -16.20 -2.39 -3.36
CA VAL A 46 -14.76 -2.19 -3.56
C VAL A 46 -14.04 -3.53 -3.54
N GLN A 47 -13.43 -3.88 -4.67
CA GLN A 47 -12.61 -5.08 -4.81
C GLN A 47 -11.13 -4.67 -4.80
N LEU A 48 -10.39 -5.11 -3.77
CA LEU A 48 -8.97 -4.80 -3.64
C LEU A 48 -8.10 -5.86 -4.33
N ASN A 49 -7.24 -5.42 -5.23
CA ASN A 49 -6.18 -6.21 -5.85
C ASN A 49 -4.84 -5.72 -5.30
N LEU A 50 -4.25 -6.50 -4.39
CA LEU A 50 -3.09 -6.10 -3.60
C LEU A 50 -1.80 -6.76 -4.11
N GLY A 51 -0.73 -5.97 -4.24
CA GLY A 51 0.56 -6.47 -4.70
C GLY A 51 1.71 -5.47 -4.54
N ALA A 52 2.87 -5.81 -5.08
CA ALA A 52 3.92 -4.83 -5.26
C ALA A 52 3.49 -3.77 -6.29
N SER A 53 3.80 -2.49 -6.04
CA SER A 53 3.42 -1.42 -6.97
C SER A 53 4.01 -1.63 -8.38
N SER A 54 5.20 -2.23 -8.48
CA SER A 54 5.83 -2.58 -9.76
C SER A 54 5.01 -3.59 -10.56
N ASP A 55 4.49 -4.64 -9.91
CA ASP A 55 3.65 -5.64 -10.57
C ASP A 55 2.30 -5.06 -10.96
N LEU A 56 1.68 -4.29 -10.07
CA LEU A 56 0.39 -3.67 -10.34
C LEU A 56 0.48 -2.65 -11.48
N ALA A 57 1.55 -1.84 -11.53
CA ALA A 57 1.80 -0.93 -12.64
C ALA A 57 1.95 -1.70 -13.96
N ARG A 58 2.69 -2.81 -13.96
CA ARG A 58 2.82 -3.70 -15.13
C ARG A 58 1.47 -4.27 -15.55
N PHE A 59 0.65 -4.76 -14.62
CA PHE A 59 -0.69 -5.28 -14.93
C PHE A 59 -1.59 -4.22 -15.56
N VAL A 60 -1.55 -2.98 -15.05
CA VAL A 60 -2.28 -1.85 -15.64
C VAL A 60 -1.78 -1.58 -17.08
N GLN A 61 -0.46 -1.57 -17.29
CA GLN A 61 0.14 -1.40 -18.62
C GLN A 61 -0.24 -2.54 -19.60
N GLU A 62 -0.44 -3.75 -19.09
CA GLU A 62 -0.90 -4.92 -19.86
C GLU A 62 -2.42 -4.95 -20.05
N GLY A 63 -3.16 -3.95 -19.57
CA GLY A 63 -4.61 -3.81 -19.76
C GLY A 63 -5.47 -4.55 -18.74
N ALA A 64 -4.95 -4.79 -17.54
CA ALA A 64 -5.77 -5.34 -16.44
C ALA A 64 -6.97 -4.42 -16.14
N PRO A 65 -8.13 -4.99 -15.76
CA PRO A 65 -9.38 -4.23 -15.57
C PRO A 65 -9.38 -3.46 -14.23
N ALA A 66 -8.42 -2.54 -14.06
CA ALA A 66 -8.35 -1.66 -12.90
C ALA A 66 -9.20 -0.41 -13.14
N ASP A 67 -9.87 0.07 -12.09
CA ASP A 67 -10.54 1.37 -12.10
C ASP A 67 -9.67 2.44 -11.42
N VAL A 68 -8.97 2.03 -10.34
CA VAL A 68 -8.09 2.90 -9.55
C VAL A 68 -6.76 2.19 -9.34
N PHE A 69 -5.66 2.94 -9.44
CA PHE A 69 -4.32 2.49 -9.07
C PHE A 69 -3.73 3.36 -7.97
N ALA A 70 -3.29 2.74 -6.86
CA ALA A 70 -2.65 3.38 -5.72
C ALA A 70 -1.27 2.77 -5.48
N SER A 71 -0.22 3.56 -5.68
CA SER A 71 1.18 3.13 -5.61
C SER A 71 1.85 3.56 -4.29
N ALA A 72 2.85 2.79 -3.84
CA ALA A 72 3.70 3.15 -2.71
C ALA A 72 4.92 4.01 -3.10
N ASP A 73 5.05 4.35 -4.38
CA ASP A 73 6.03 5.32 -4.88
C ASP A 73 5.53 6.05 -6.13
N VAL A 74 6.14 7.20 -6.39
CA VAL A 74 5.87 8.00 -7.59
C VAL A 74 6.37 7.31 -8.85
N ALA A 75 7.53 6.63 -8.80
CA ALA A 75 8.16 6.05 -9.98
C ALA A 75 7.31 4.98 -10.68
N ASN A 76 6.56 4.16 -9.91
CA ASN A 76 5.65 3.18 -10.51
C ASN A 76 4.35 3.82 -11.01
N MET A 77 3.88 4.91 -10.38
CA MET A 77 2.77 5.70 -10.92
C MET A 77 3.18 6.38 -12.24
N ASP A 78 4.37 6.97 -12.31
CA ASP A 78 4.89 7.62 -13.53
C ASP A 78 4.96 6.66 -14.73
N LYS A 79 5.21 5.36 -14.50
CA LYS A 79 5.18 4.35 -15.57
C LYS A 79 3.79 4.21 -16.20
N VAL A 80 2.73 4.34 -15.42
CA VAL A 80 1.35 4.27 -15.89
C VAL A 80 0.95 5.61 -16.52
N GLU A 81 1.29 6.72 -15.88
CA GLU A 81 0.97 8.07 -16.34
C GLU A 81 1.67 8.42 -17.67
N SER A 82 2.95 8.05 -17.82
CA SER A 82 3.72 8.30 -19.05
C SER A 82 3.21 7.54 -20.28
N GLN A 83 2.40 6.51 -20.10
CA GLN A 83 1.72 5.78 -21.16
C GLN A 83 0.28 6.28 -21.42
N ASP A 84 -0.09 7.42 -20.82
CA ASP A 84 -1.44 8.01 -20.97
C ASP A 84 -2.55 7.04 -20.52
N LEU A 85 -2.29 6.24 -19.47
CA LEU A 85 -3.23 5.24 -18.92
C LEU A 85 -4.07 5.79 -17.76
N LEU A 86 -3.85 7.03 -17.31
CA LEU A 86 -4.68 7.71 -16.32
C LEU A 86 -5.68 8.66 -16.99
N ASP A 87 -6.85 8.79 -16.37
CA ASP A 87 -7.90 9.72 -16.79
C ASP A 87 -7.50 11.20 -16.56
N SER A 88 -6.72 11.44 -15.51
CA SER A 88 -6.12 12.73 -15.13
C SER A 88 -4.81 12.49 -14.39
N ALA A 89 -4.06 13.56 -14.12
CA ALA A 89 -2.84 13.46 -13.30
C ALA A 89 -3.12 12.80 -11.94
N SER A 90 -2.20 11.94 -11.51
CA SER A 90 -2.27 11.32 -10.19
C SER A 90 -2.12 12.36 -9.06
N VAL A 91 -2.68 12.06 -7.89
CA VAL A 91 -2.56 12.92 -6.71
C VAL A 91 -1.87 12.15 -5.57
N ILE A 92 -1.02 12.84 -4.80
CA ILE A 92 -0.47 12.27 -3.58
C ILE A 92 -1.56 12.30 -2.51
N PHE A 93 -1.98 11.13 -2.03
CA PHE A 93 -3.06 11.03 -1.04
C PHE A 93 -2.54 10.69 0.38
N ALA A 94 -1.30 10.20 0.49
CA ALA A 94 -0.66 9.85 1.75
C ALA A 94 0.87 9.91 1.63
N THR A 95 1.52 10.01 2.79
CA THR A 95 2.97 9.81 2.92
C THR A 95 3.27 8.81 4.03
N ASN A 96 4.46 8.21 4.00
CA ASN A 96 4.93 7.27 5.00
C ASN A 96 6.44 7.44 5.21
N TYR A 97 6.98 6.87 6.27
CA TYR A 97 8.42 6.80 6.53
C TYR A 97 8.82 5.36 6.83
N LEU A 98 10.11 5.09 6.88
CA LEU A 98 10.64 3.75 7.03
C LEU A 98 11.09 3.49 8.46
N GLU A 99 10.99 2.23 8.87
CA GLU A 99 11.54 1.70 10.13
C GLU A 99 12.27 0.39 9.86
N ILE A 100 13.26 0.09 10.68
CA ILE A 100 13.80 -1.25 10.77
C ILE A 100 12.78 -2.07 11.56
N ILE A 101 12.46 -3.28 11.11
CA ILE A 101 11.70 -4.22 11.91
C ILE A 101 12.57 -5.37 12.36
N VAL A 102 12.29 -5.84 13.56
CA VAL A 102 12.92 -6.99 14.19
C VAL A 102 11.87 -7.86 14.86
N GLU A 103 12.24 -9.07 15.22
CA GLU A 103 11.39 -9.94 16.01
C GLU A 103 10.96 -9.26 17.32
N LYS A 104 9.78 -9.61 17.81
CA LYS A 104 9.22 -9.06 19.06
C LYS A 104 10.20 -9.24 20.23
N GLY A 105 10.43 -8.13 20.94
CA GLY A 105 11.38 -8.09 22.06
C GLY A 105 12.83 -7.93 21.64
N ASN A 106 13.11 -7.80 20.35
CA ASN A 106 14.41 -7.47 19.80
C ASN A 106 15.56 -8.33 20.40
N PRO A 107 15.53 -9.64 20.23
CA PRO A 107 16.45 -10.57 20.94
C PRO A 107 17.92 -10.32 20.58
N LEU A 108 18.19 -9.73 19.42
CA LEU A 108 19.55 -9.45 18.94
C LEU A 108 20.04 -8.01 19.26
N ASN A 109 19.21 -7.23 19.98
CA ASN A 109 19.49 -5.85 20.41
C ASN A 109 19.89 -4.93 19.22
N ILE A 110 19.24 -5.08 18.07
CA ILE A 110 19.42 -4.19 16.92
C ILE A 110 18.87 -2.81 17.27
N SER A 111 19.66 -1.76 17.10
CA SER A 111 19.31 -0.39 17.51
C SER A 111 19.53 0.65 16.43
N SER A 112 20.21 0.29 15.35
CA SER A 112 20.59 1.20 14.28
C SER A 112 20.75 0.49 12.95
N LEU A 113 20.80 1.29 11.86
CA LEU A 113 21.13 0.78 10.52
C LEU A 113 22.49 0.10 10.45
N LYS A 114 23.44 0.55 11.29
CA LYS A 114 24.79 -0.03 11.32
C LYS A 114 24.80 -1.47 11.83
N ASP A 115 23.92 -1.79 12.79
CA ASP A 115 23.82 -3.14 13.34
C ASP A 115 23.41 -4.17 12.28
N LEU A 116 22.66 -3.73 11.25
CA LEU A 116 22.25 -4.56 10.11
C LEU A 116 23.42 -5.06 9.26
N SER A 117 24.62 -4.48 9.40
CA SER A 117 25.82 -4.96 8.70
C SER A 117 26.50 -6.16 9.39
N ASN A 118 25.97 -6.66 10.49
CA ASN A 118 26.45 -7.88 11.12
C ASN A 118 26.21 -9.07 10.18
N PRO A 119 27.27 -9.80 9.76
CA PRO A 119 27.15 -10.90 8.79
C PRO A 119 26.40 -12.14 9.34
N ASP A 120 26.17 -12.20 10.63
CA ASP A 120 25.44 -13.30 11.26
C ASP A 120 23.91 -13.05 11.28
N LEU A 121 23.45 -11.85 10.85
CA LEU A 121 22.03 -11.49 10.77
C LEU A 121 21.40 -11.93 9.44
N ILE A 122 20.23 -12.55 9.53
CA ILE A 122 19.40 -12.83 8.35
C ILE A 122 18.61 -11.57 8.02
N PHE A 123 19.08 -10.80 7.03
CA PHE A 123 18.43 -9.58 6.55
C PHE A 123 17.64 -9.83 5.27
N VAL A 124 16.37 -9.46 5.27
CA VAL A 124 15.47 -9.65 4.12
C VAL A 124 14.95 -8.32 3.60
N THR A 125 14.75 -8.24 2.28
CA THR A 125 14.21 -7.07 1.60
C THR A 125 13.41 -7.49 0.37
N THR A 126 13.09 -6.58 -0.54
CA THR A 126 12.54 -6.88 -1.87
C THR A 126 13.52 -6.45 -2.96
N ASN A 127 13.28 -6.90 -4.20
CA ASN A 127 14.03 -6.39 -5.34
C ASN A 127 13.93 -4.85 -5.44
N PRO A 128 14.97 -4.16 -5.97
CA PRO A 128 15.00 -2.69 -6.07
C PRO A 128 13.96 -2.07 -7.01
N ASP A 129 13.27 -2.85 -7.83
CA ASP A 129 12.13 -2.40 -8.64
C ASP A 129 10.83 -2.30 -7.84
N VAL A 130 10.76 -2.96 -6.68
CA VAL A 130 9.68 -2.82 -5.70
C VAL A 130 9.96 -1.59 -4.83
N PRO A 131 8.96 -0.73 -4.55
CA PRO A 131 9.18 0.53 -3.83
C PRO A 131 9.99 0.40 -2.54
N ILE A 132 9.65 -0.55 -1.67
CA ILE A 132 10.35 -0.73 -0.39
C ILE A 132 11.81 -1.17 -0.57
N GLY A 133 12.12 -2.01 -1.55
CA GLY A 133 13.49 -2.42 -1.87
C GLY A 133 14.33 -1.24 -2.37
N LYS A 134 13.77 -0.41 -3.25
CA LYS A 134 14.39 0.84 -3.69
C LYS A 134 14.69 1.76 -2.51
N TYR A 135 13.70 2.03 -1.66
CA TYR A 135 13.86 2.88 -0.49
C TYR A 135 14.84 2.31 0.53
N THR A 136 14.85 0.99 0.74
CA THR A 136 15.84 0.29 1.57
C THR A 136 17.25 0.56 1.06
N ALA A 137 17.51 0.38 -0.23
CA ALA A 137 18.81 0.65 -0.83
C ALA A 137 19.23 2.12 -0.68
N GLU A 138 18.29 3.07 -0.84
CA GLU A 138 18.55 4.50 -0.66
C GLU A 138 18.88 4.85 0.81
N VAL A 139 18.14 4.30 1.79
CA VAL A 139 18.40 4.49 3.22
C VAL A 139 19.78 3.96 3.61
N LEU A 140 20.09 2.73 3.22
CA LEU A 140 21.38 2.11 3.51
C LEU A 140 22.54 2.89 2.88
N LYS A 141 22.38 3.36 1.64
CA LYS A 141 23.36 4.22 0.96
C LYS A 141 23.57 5.54 1.70
N LYS A 142 22.50 6.23 2.12
CA LYS A 142 22.61 7.48 2.91
C LYS A 142 23.34 7.26 4.24
N ALA A 143 23.11 6.14 4.90
CA ALA A 143 23.73 5.78 6.15
C ALA A 143 25.18 5.26 5.99
N GLY A 144 25.66 5.04 4.75
CA GLY A 144 26.97 4.45 4.48
C GLY A 144 27.07 2.98 4.92
N VAL A 145 25.94 2.27 4.96
CA VAL A 145 25.84 0.87 5.36
C VAL A 145 25.72 -0.01 4.11
N SER A 146 26.51 -1.07 4.05
CA SER A 146 26.47 -2.06 2.95
C SER A 146 26.07 -3.42 3.51
N ILE A 147 25.01 -3.99 2.92
CA ILE A 147 24.44 -5.29 3.31
C ILE A 147 24.18 -6.08 2.04
N THR A 148 24.43 -7.38 2.09
CA THR A 148 23.95 -8.32 1.09
C THR A 148 22.69 -8.99 1.68
N PRO A 149 21.50 -8.78 1.13
CA PRO A 149 20.30 -9.44 1.64
C PRO A 149 20.36 -10.95 1.47
N ASP A 150 19.86 -11.69 2.45
CA ASP A 150 19.79 -13.16 2.42
C ASP A 150 18.65 -13.64 1.51
N SER A 151 17.56 -12.88 1.43
CA SER A 151 16.49 -13.16 0.48
C SER A 151 15.76 -11.91 0.03
N PHE A 152 15.07 -12.05 -1.12
CA PHE A 152 14.21 -11.03 -1.70
C PHE A 152 12.77 -11.50 -1.71
N GLU A 153 11.92 -10.77 -0.99
CA GLU A 153 10.49 -11.04 -0.91
C GLU A 153 9.73 -10.37 -2.06
N SER A 154 8.54 -10.88 -2.37
CA SER A 154 7.73 -10.34 -3.46
C SER A 154 7.17 -8.94 -3.17
N ASN A 155 6.95 -8.62 -1.89
CA ASN A 155 6.43 -7.32 -1.43
C ASN A 155 6.74 -7.10 0.06
N VAL A 156 6.36 -5.92 0.59
CA VAL A 156 6.65 -5.54 1.98
C VAL A 156 6.00 -6.47 3.01
N LYS A 157 4.85 -7.07 2.71
CA LYS A 157 4.19 -8.02 3.61
C LYS A 157 5.04 -9.29 3.80
N GLY A 158 5.72 -9.75 2.76
CA GLY A 158 6.65 -10.88 2.85
C GLY A 158 7.79 -10.61 3.83
N ILE A 159 8.38 -9.40 3.81
CA ILE A 159 9.41 -9.00 4.79
C ILE A 159 8.84 -9.09 6.21
N MET A 160 7.69 -8.45 6.45
CA MET A 160 7.05 -8.42 7.77
C MET A 160 6.75 -9.83 8.29
N LEU A 161 6.20 -10.71 7.45
CA LEU A 161 5.87 -12.08 7.85
C LEU A 161 7.09 -12.89 8.23
N LYS A 162 8.19 -12.80 7.46
CA LYS A 162 9.44 -13.52 7.78
C LYS A 162 10.05 -13.09 9.10
N VAL A 163 10.04 -11.77 9.38
CA VAL A 163 10.54 -11.27 10.66
C VAL A 163 9.60 -11.68 11.80
N ALA A 164 8.29 -11.60 11.61
CA ALA A 164 7.31 -12.00 12.62
C ALA A 164 7.35 -13.52 12.94
N SER A 165 7.74 -14.36 11.98
CA SER A 165 7.87 -15.82 12.16
C SER A 165 9.24 -16.26 12.69
N GLY A 166 10.22 -15.34 12.79
CA GLY A 166 11.59 -15.67 13.17
C GLY A 166 12.40 -16.35 12.05
N GLU A 167 11.91 -16.30 10.79
CA GLU A 167 12.66 -16.75 9.61
C GLU A 167 13.68 -15.72 9.12
N ALA A 168 13.58 -14.49 9.62
CA ALA A 168 14.53 -13.40 9.39
C ALA A 168 14.67 -12.57 10.66
N ASP A 169 15.91 -12.07 10.89
CA ASP A 169 16.23 -11.26 12.07
C ASP A 169 15.80 -9.79 11.91
N ALA A 170 15.90 -9.28 10.69
CA ALA A 170 15.58 -7.88 10.40
C ALA A 170 15.17 -7.64 8.95
N GLY A 171 14.46 -6.53 8.77
CA GLY A 171 14.14 -5.93 7.49
C GLY A 171 13.90 -4.43 7.63
N ILE A 172 13.69 -3.75 6.51
CA ILE A 172 13.21 -2.37 6.50
C ILE A 172 11.84 -2.35 5.83
N VAL A 173 10.87 -1.73 6.51
CA VAL A 173 9.47 -1.63 6.07
C VAL A 173 8.93 -0.21 6.25
N TYR A 174 7.72 0.06 5.81
CA TYR A 174 7.02 1.29 6.15
C TYR A 174 6.53 1.24 7.61
N HIS A 175 6.47 2.40 8.26
CA HIS A 175 5.89 2.53 9.61
C HIS A 175 4.48 1.92 9.71
N SER A 176 3.68 2.05 8.66
CA SER A 176 2.36 1.43 8.59
C SER A 176 2.37 -0.10 8.75
N GLU A 177 3.45 -0.78 8.32
CA GLU A 177 3.59 -2.23 8.51
C GLU A 177 3.82 -2.58 9.99
N VAL A 178 4.60 -1.74 10.70
CA VAL A 178 4.82 -1.93 12.14
C VAL A 178 3.50 -1.79 12.91
N ILE A 179 2.69 -0.79 12.56
CA ILE A 179 1.35 -0.59 13.15
C ILE A 179 0.44 -1.78 12.80
N ALA A 180 0.40 -2.21 11.53
CA ALA A 180 -0.44 -3.30 11.08
C ALA A 180 -0.04 -4.66 11.65
N ALA A 181 1.21 -4.82 12.10
CA ALA A 181 1.70 -6.05 12.72
C ALA A 181 1.16 -6.28 14.15
N ASP A 182 0.50 -5.29 14.74
CA ASP A 182 -0.17 -5.38 16.06
C ASP A 182 0.70 -6.06 17.15
N GLY A 183 1.94 -5.60 17.26
CA GLY A 183 2.90 -6.09 18.26
C GLY A 183 3.50 -7.48 17.96
N GLN A 184 3.39 -8.00 16.77
CA GLN A 184 4.08 -9.22 16.32
C GLN A 184 5.56 -8.97 16.00
N VAL A 185 5.91 -7.71 15.67
CA VAL A 185 7.28 -7.24 15.42
C VAL A 185 7.54 -5.99 16.26
N GLU A 186 8.81 -5.61 16.38
CA GLU A 186 9.22 -4.34 16.98
C GLU A 186 9.83 -3.42 15.91
N GLY A 187 9.39 -2.15 15.91
CA GLY A 187 9.87 -1.12 14.99
C GLY A 187 10.98 -0.29 15.61
N ILE A 188 12.10 -0.13 14.90
CA ILE A 188 13.23 0.70 15.30
C ILE A 188 13.30 1.89 14.35
N LYS A 189 13.23 3.09 14.91
CA LYS A 189 13.22 4.33 14.14
C LYS A 189 14.54 4.56 13.40
N ILE A 190 14.45 4.85 12.13
CA ILE A 190 15.57 5.32 11.32
C ILE A 190 15.71 6.83 11.51
N PRO A 191 16.91 7.35 11.85
CA PRO A 191 17.14 8.79 11.97
C PRO A 191 16.70 9.55 10.71
N THR A 192 16.09 10.72 10.91
CA THR A 192 15.45 11.51 9.83
C THR A 192 16.42 11.84 8.69
N GLU A 193 17.70 12.07 8.99
CA GLU A 193 18.74 12.35 8.00
C GLU A 193 18.99 11.20 7.01
N PHE A 194 18.72 9.96 7.44
CA PHE A 194 18.85 8.77 6.58
C PHE A 194 17.51 8.32 6.02
N ASN A 195 16.41 8.69 6.65
CA ASN A 195 15.09 8.22 6.29
C ASN A 195 14.61 8.79 4.94
N ILE A 196 13.58 8.15 4.40
CA ILE A 196 12.89 8.55 3.17
C ILE A 196 11.43 8.80 3.51
N VAL A 197 10.88 9.89 2.98
CA VAL A 197 9.44 10.11 2.97
C VAL A 197 8.87 9.48 1.70
N ALA A 198 8.27 8.31 1.84
CA ALA A 198 7.58 7.64 0.76
C ALA A 198 6.27 8.39 0.44
N LYS A 199 6.08 8.76 -0.82
CA LYS A 199 4.87 9.42 -1.33
C LYS A 199 3.99 8.39 -2.01
N TYR A 200 2.72 8.38 -1.64
CA TYR A 200 1.71 7.47 -2.16
C TYR A 200 0.79 8.21 -3.12
N PRO A 201 1.00 8.09 -4.44
CA PRO A 201 0.09 8.60 -5.45
C PRO A 201 -1.08 7.64 -5.69
N ILE A 202 -2.23 8.22 -6.08
CA ILE A 202 -3.41 7.51 -6.54
C ILE A 202 -3.89 8.15 -7.85
N GLY A 203 -4.34 7.33 -8.79
CA GLY A 203 -4.90 7.77 -10.07
C GLY A 203 -6.05 6.90 -10.53
N ILE A 204 -6.95 7.48 -11.31
CA ILE A 204 -8.08 6.81 -11.95
C ILE A 204 -7.60 6.30 -13.31
N ILE A 205 -7.88 5.04 -13.61
CA ILE A 205 -7.48 4.43 -14.89
C ILE A 205 -8.35 4.97 -16.03
N LYS A 206 -7.67 5.34 -17.12
CA LYS A 206 -8.31 5.86 -18.33
C LYS A 206 -9.25 4.82 -18.94
N ASN A 207 -10.41 5.27 -19.40
CA ASN A 207 -11.44 4.43 -20.00
C ASN A 207 -12.08 3.41 -19.04
N THR A 208 -11.95 3.55 -17.73
CA THR A 208 -12.76 2.78 -16.78
C THR A 208 -14.25 3.00 -17.05
N ALA A 209 -15.04 1.93 -16.97
CA ALA A 209 -16.50 2.03 -17.05
C ALA A 209 -17.12 2.67 -15.79
N HIS A 210 -16.36 2.73 -14.69
CA HIS A 210 -16.81 3.15 -13.36
C HIS A 210 -16.20 4.49 -12.92
N ARG A 211 -15.91 5.40 -13.89
CA ARG A 211 -15.22 6.67 -13.66
C ARG A 211 -15.79 7.49 -12.50
N LYS A 212 -17.12 7.55 -12.39
CA LYS A 212 -17.80 8.30 -11.31
C LYS A 212 -17.47 7.69 -9.95
N GLN A 213 -17.64 6.38 -9.79
CA GLN A 213 -17.39 5.66 -8.54
C GLN A 213 -15.88 5.69 -8.18
N ALA A 214 -15.00 5.61 -9.18
CA ALA A 214 -13.57 5.76 -8.98
C ALA A 214 -13.20 7.15 -8.44
N GLN A 215 -13.81 8.23 -8.99
CA GLN A 215 -13.60 9.58 -8.49
C GLN A 215 -14.14 9.74 -7.07
N GLU A 216 -15.35 9.25 -6.79
CA GLU A 216 -15.95 9.29 -5.46
C GLU A 216 -15.08 8.55 -4.42
N PHE A 217 -14.48 7.42 -4.81
CA PHE A 217 -13.55 6.68 -3.93
C PHE A 217 -12.24 7.45 -3.67
N VAL A 218 -11.66 8.06 -4.70
CA VAL A 218 -10.47 8.93 -4.54
C VAL A 218 -10.79 10.13 -3.65
N ASP A 219 -11.92 10.79 -3.88
CA ASP A 219 -12.38 11.94 -3.08
C ASP A 219 -12.64 11.52 -1.62
N PHE A 220 -13.21 10.33 -1.40
CA PHE A 220 -13.38 9.77 -0.06
C PHE A 220 -12.04 9.60 0.66
N LEU A 221 -11.02 9.03 0.00
CA LEU A 221 -9.68 8.87 0.59
C LEU A 221 -9.01 10.21 0.92
N LEU A 222 -9.25 11.25 0.12
CA LEU A 222 -8.74 12.61 0.34
C LEU A 222 -9.55 13.39 1.38
N SER A 223 -10.76 12.94 1.71
CA SER A 223 -11.63 13.58 2.70
C SER A 223 -11.04 13.49 4.13
N PRO A 224 -11.48 14.34 5.08
CA PRO A 224 -11.08 14.21 6.48
C PRO A 224 -11.33 12.83 7.07
N LYS A 225 -12.39 12.15 6.65
CA LYS A 225 -12.74 10.79 7.10
C LYS A 225 -11.76 9.75 6.55
N GLY A 226 -11.45 9.79 5.26
CA GLY A 226 -10.45 8.90 4.64
C GLY A 226 -9.06 9.13 5.21
N GLN A 227 -8.67 10.40 5.41
CA GLN A 227 -7.38 10.75 5.99
C GLN A 227 -7.26 10.30 7.45
N ALA A 228 -8.35 10.35 8.23
CA ALA A 228 -8.37 9.83 9.59
C ALA A 228 -8.14 8.31 9.63
N LEU A 229 -8.74 7.55 8.70
CA LEU A 229 -8.52 6.12 8.56
C LEU A 229 -7.05 5.82 8.20
N LEU A 230 -6.48 6.52 7.22
CA LEU A 230 -5.07 6.35 6.86
C LEU A 230 -4.13 6.64 8.03
N THR A 231 -4.43 7.69 8.82
CA THR A 231 -3.62 8.09 9.98
C THR A 231 -3.62 7.03 11.09
N GLN A 232 -4.73 6.31 11.31
CA GLN A 232 -4.81 5.21 12.26
C GLN A 232 -3.82 4.08 11.93
N TYR A 233 -3.50 3.91 10.65
CA TYR A 233 -2.51 2.94 10.17
C TYR A 233 -1.12 3.55 9.96
N GLY A 234 -0.81 4.69 10.59
CA GLY A 234 0.52 5.29 10.59
C GLY A 234 0.89 6.10 9.34
N PHE A 235 -0.03 6.24 8.39
CA PHE A 235 0.18 7.17 7.27
C PHE A 235 0.04 8.62 7.73
N LYS A 236 0.67 9.53 7.00
CA LYS A 236 0.51 10.97 7.20
C LYS A 236 -0.17 11.60 5.99
N THR A 237 -0.90 12.67 6.23
CA THR A 237 -1.41 13.54 5.17
C THR A 237 -0.26 14.08 4.33
N PRO A 238 -0.47 14.32 3.01
CA PRO A 238 0.54 14.89 2.12
C PRO A 238 1.08 16.23 2.58
#